data_2985f5bf5fdb0567f5e39b1ad855f7dc
#
_entry.id   2985f5bf5fdb0567f5e39b1ad855f7dc
#
_cell.length_a   1.000
_cell.length_b   1.000
_cell.length_c   1.000
_cell.angle_alpha   90.00
_cell.angle_beta   90.00
_cell.angle_gamma   90.00
#
_symmetry.space_group_name_H-M   'P 1'
#
loop_
_entity.id
_entity.type
_entity.pdbx_description
1 polymer ?
#
loop_
_entity_poly.entity_id
_entity_poly.type
_entity_poly.pdbx_seq_one_letter_code
_entity_poly.pdbx_strand_id
1 'polypeptide(L)'
;MENVLSALSIRDYKIRRTNYPVFHPGVSAEFVKNDVILARFGELHPAVLDKWNIKRIVYGFTISLPDIMIFAGAATNYKKIPKFPSAERDLAVLVPEQLSNENIENIIRQAGNKHLEKLY
;
A
#
# COMPACT_ATOMS: atom_id res chain seq x y z
N MET A 1 2.31 -7.39 -0.80
CA MET A 1 3.01 -6.41 -1.66
C MET A 1 3.77 -5.37 -0.86
N GLU A 2 3.18 -4.74 0.14
CA GLU A 2 3.86 -3.76 1.01
C GLU A 2 5.15 -4.29 1.62
N ASN A 3 5.17 -5.55 2.05
CA ASN A 3 6.39 -6.19 2.56
C ASN A 3 7.54 -6.22 1.55
N VAL A 4 7.22 -6.38 0.26
CA VAL A 4 8.24 -6.35 -0.82
C VAL A 4 8.80 -4.95 -0.97
N LEU A 5 7.95 -3.93 -1.02
CA LEU A 5 8.37 -2.53 -1.10
C LEU A 5 9.19 -2.12 0.14
N SER A 6 8.75 -2.56 1.31
CA SER A 6 9.49 -2.33 2.57
C SER A 6 10.86 -3.00 2.58
N ALA A 7 10.96 -4.25 2.11
CA ALA A 7 12.24 -4.97 2.00
C ALA A 7 13.22 -4.27 1.04
N LEU A 8 12.71 -3.61 0.01
CA LEU A 8 13.47 -2.80 -0.92
C LEU A 8 13.70 -1.36 -0.45
N SER A 9 13.31 -1.05 0.79
CA SER A 9 13.39 0.29 1.38
C SER A 9 12.61 1.37 0.59
N ILE A 10 11.61 0.96 -0.18
CA ILE A 10 10.74 1.87 -0.91
C ILE A 10 9.64 2.34 0.03
N ARG A 11 9.63 3.63 0.31
CA ARG A 11 8.66 4.31 1.17
C ARG A 11 8.00 5.46 0.39
N ASP A 12 7.01 6.11 1.00
CA ASP A 12 6.33 7.29 0.44
C ASP A 12 5.70 7.01 -0.93
N TYR A 13 5.01 5.89 -1.04
CA TYR A 13 4.16 5.54 -2.17
C TYR A 13 2.70 5.79 -1.82
N LYS A 14 1.88 5.95 -2.84
CA LYS A 14 0.42 6.05 -2.73
C LYS A 14 -0.23 4.80 -3.29
N ILE A 15 -1.40 4.46 -2.75
CA ILE A 15 -2.25 3.40 -3.27
C ILE A 15 -3.46 4.08 -3.91
N ARG A 16 -3.74 3.75 -5.16
CA ARG A 16 -4.93 4.25 -5.86
C ARG A 16 -5.64 3.13 -6.60
N ARG A 17 -6.92 3.31 -6.90
CA ARG A 17 -7.66 2.38 -7.75
C ARG A 17 -7.04 2.31 -9.13
N THR A 18 -7.08 1.12 -9.73
CA THR A 18 -6.60 0.90 -11.10
C THR A 18 -7.74 0.40 -12.00
N ASN A 19 -7.70 0.78 -13.26
CA ASN A 19 -8.60 0.26 -14.31
C ASN A 19 -7.86 -0.70 -15.25
N TYR A 20 -6.81 -1.36 -14.77
CA TYR A 20 -6.05 -2.29 -15.58
C TYR A 20 -6.90 -3.51 -15.96
N PRO A 21 -7.06 -3.83 -17.28
CA PRO A 21 -8.10 -4.77 -17.76
C PRO A 21 -7.98 -6.21 -17.24
N VAL A 22 -6.81 -6.58 -16.74
CA VAL A 22 -6.57 -7.92 -16.16
C VAL A 22 -7.25 -8.10 -14.81
N PHE A 23 -7.52 -7.01 -14.10
CA PHE A 23 -8.11 -7.03 -12.76
C PHE A 23 -9.57 -6.56 -12.76
N HIS A 24 -10.32 -7.01 -11.78
CA HIS A 24 -11.69 -6.58 -11.54
C HIS A 24 -11.70 -5.09 -11.14
N PRO A 25 -12.47 -4.23 -11.82
CA PRO A 25 -12.41 -2.77 -11.62
C PRO A 25 -12.82 -2.32 -10.21
N GLY A 26 -13.66 -3.12 -9.51
CA GLY A 26 -14.09 -2.82 -8.15
C GLY A 26 -13.14 -3.33 -7.05
N VAL A 27 -12.20 -4.24 -7.38
CA VAL A 27 -11.36 -4.95 -6.39
C VAL A 27 -9.91 -4.96 -6.88
N SER A 28 -9.41 -3.80 -7.24
CA SER A 28 -8.02 -3.67 -7.71
C SER A 28 -7.44 -2.31 -7.38
N ALA A 29 -6.12 -2.30 -7.17
CA ALA A 29 -5.38 -1.09 -6.88
C ALA A 29 -3.96 -1.15 -7.43
N GLU A 30 -3.28 -0.01 -7.42
CA GLU A 30 -1.88 0.10 -7.84
C GLU A 30 -1.08 0.93 -6.84
N PHE A 31 0.19 0.56 -6.67
CA PHE A 31 1.17 1.32 -5.92
C PHE A 31 1.87 2.30 -6.85
N VAL A 32 1.88 3.57 -6.48
CA VAL A 32 2.43 4.65 -7.29
C VAL A 32 3.41 5.48 -6.47
N LYS A 33 4.58 5.78 -7.02
CA LYS A 33 5.56 6.70 -6.45
C LYS A 33 6.06 7.66 -7.52
N ASN A 34 5.97 8.96 -7.26
CA ASN A 34 6.34 10.01 -8.21
C ASN A 34 5.73 9.78 -9.61
N ASP A 35 4.42 9.45 -9.64
CA ASP A 35 3.64 9.13 -10.84
C ASP A 35 4.08 7.85 -11.60
N VAL A 36 5.06 7.12 -11.09
CA VAL A 36 5.49 5.84 -11.63
C VAL A 36 4.72 4.70 -10.95
N ILE A 37 4.13 3.81 -11.75
CA ILE A 37 3.39 2.66 -11.24
C ILE A 37 4.36 1.53 -10.92
N LEU A 38 4.54 1.22 -9.66
CA LEU A 38 5.46 0.18 -9.19
C LEU A 38 4.86 -1.22 -9.29
N ALA A 39 3.59 -1.34 -8.94
CA ALA A 39 2.88 -2.61 -8.94
C ALA A 39 1.37 -2.40 -9.06
N ARG A 40 0.68 -3.43 -9.56
CA ARG A 40 -0.78 -3.52 -9.55
C ARG A 40 -1.18 -4.83 -8.91
N PHE A 41 -2.32 -4.85 -8.24
CA PHE A 41 -2.84 -6.04 -7.56
C PHE A 41 -4.36 -5.97 -7.47
N GLY A 42 -4.96 -7.12 -7.31
CA GLY A 42 -6.41 -7.22 -7.17
C GLY A 42 -6.94 -8.60 -7.50
N GLU A 43 -8.26 -8.70 -7.56
CA GLU A 43 -8.97 -9.85 -8.08
C GLU A 43 -8.83 -9.90 -9.60
N LEU A 44 -8.56 -11.06 -10.16
CA LEU A 44 -8.51 -11.23 -11.61
C LEU A 44 -9.91 -11.08 -12.21
N HIS A 45 -9.97 -10.40 -13.35
CA HIS A 45 -11.23 -10.17 -14.03
C HIS A 45 -11.89 -11.49 -14.44
N PRO A 46 -13.22 -11.67 -14.25
CA PRO A 46 -13.92 -12.89 -14.61
C PRO A 46 -13.66 -13.36 -16.04
N ALA A 47 -13.63 -12.46 -17.01
CA ALA A 47 -13.32 -12.77 -18.40
C ALA A 47 -11.89 -13.35 -18.61
N VAL A 48 -10.95 -13.06 -17.71
CA VAL A 48 -9.62 -13.69 -17.73
C VAL A 48 -9.71 -15.10 -17.17
N LEU A 49 -10.41 -15.28 -16.03
CA LEU A 49 -10.59 -16.57 -15.40
C LEU A 49 -11.33 -17.56 -16.30
N ASP A 50 -12.35 -17.10 -17.03
CA ASP A 50 -13.12 -17.93 -17.97
C ASP A 50 -12.26 -18.47 -19.10
N LYS A 51 -11.33 -17.68 -19.64
CA LYS A 51 -10.39 -18.13 -20.68
C LYS A 51 -9.51 -19.30 -20.24
N TRP A 52 -9.24 -19.38 -18.94
CA TRP A 52 -8.42 -20.44 -18.33
C TRP A 52 -9.27 -21.51 -17.63
N ASN A 53 -10.60 -21.45 -17.77
CA ASN A 53 -11.57 -22.35 -17.13
C ASN A 53 -11.40 -22.41 -15.60
N ILE A 54 -11.06 -21.29 -14.97
CA ILE A 54 -10.91 -21.18 -13.53
C ILE A 54 -12.24 -20.73 -12.92
N LYS A 55 -12.83 -21.58 -12.06
CA LYS A 55 -14.18 -21.39 -11.48
C LYS A 55 -14.18 -20.74 -10.09
N ARG A 56 -13.03 -20.31 -9.62
CA ARG A 56 -12.87 -19.68 -8.30
C ARG A 56 -12.27 -18.29 -8.43
N ILE A 57 -12.50 -17.45 -7.42
CA ILE A 57 -11.85 -16.16 -7.30
C ILE A 57 -10.34 -16.36 -7.16
N VAL A 58 -9.57 -15.61 -7.93
CA VAL A 58 -8.10 -15.61 -7.86
C VAL A 58 -7.62 -14.17 -7.71
N TYR A 59 -6.75 -13.95 -6.75
CA TYR A 59 -6.04 -12.69 -6.57
C TYR A 59 -4.65 -12.78 -7.19
N GLY A 60 -4.22 -11.70 -7.80
CA GLY A 60 -2.92 -11.63 -8.43
C GLY A 60 -2.28 -10.26 -8.26
N PHE A 61 -1.03 -10.20 -8.65
CA PHE A 61 -0.30 -8.93 -8.72
C PHE A 61 0.71 -8.94 -9.86
N THR A 62 1.03 -7.75 -10.33
CA THR A 62 2.11 -7.52 -11.31
C THR A 62 3.06 -6.48 -10.74
N ILE A 63 4.35 -6.66 -10.98
CA ILE A 63 5.41 -5.74 -10.53
C ILE A 63 6.20 -5.29 -11.76
N SER A 64 6.46 -3.99 -11.87
CA SER A 64 7.44 -3.46 -12.82
C SER A 64 8.82 -3.47 -12.17
N LEU A 65 9.62 -4.49 -12.48
CA LEU A 65 10.99 -4.58 -11.95
C LEU A 65 11.87 -3.38 -12.33
N PRO A 66 11.86 -2.88 -13.58
CA PRO A 66 12.63 -1.70 -13.93
C PRO A 66 12.27 -0.49 -13.09
N ASP A 67 10.96 -0.24 -12.91
CA ASP A 67 10.47 0.92 -12.15
C ASP A 67 10.78 0.79 -10.65
N ILE A 68 10.67 -0.41 -10.09
CA ILE A 68 11.04 -0.67 -8.68
C ILE A 68 12.54 -0.44 -8.47
N MET A 69 13.38 -0.88 -9.40
CA MET A 69 14.84 -0.73 -9.28
C MET A 69 15.29 0.74 -9.27
N ILE A 70 14.54 1.64 -9.88
CA ILE A 70 14.81 3.09 -9.81
C ILE A 70 14.72 3.61 -8.36
N PHE A 71 13.79 3.06 -7.58
CA PHE A 71 13.52 3.49 -6.22
C PHE A 71 14.14 2.58 -5.15
N ALA A 72 14.62 1.40 -5.54
CA ALA A 72 15.28 0.48 -4.64
C ALA A 72 16.68 0.98 -4.24
N GLY A 73 17.11 0.63 -3.04
CA GLY A 73 18.49 0.88 -2.61
C GLY A 73 18.72 2.20 -1.86
N ALA A 74 17.67 2.87 -1.42
CA ALA A 74 17.83 3.91 -0.42
C ALA A 74 18.51 3.31 0.81
N ALA A 75 19.69 3.82 1.14
CA ALA A 75 20.48 3.35 2.28
C ALA A 75 19.58 3.27 3.53
N THR A 76 19.60 2.13 4.21
CA THR A 76 18.90 1.96 5.47
C THR A 76 19.50 2.93 6.48
N ASN A 77 18.85 4.05 6.70
CA ASN A 77 19.30 5.00 7.70
C ASN A 77 19.12 4.38 9.09
N TYR A 78 20.22 4.28 9.83
CA TYR A 78 20.17 3.88 11.24
C TYR A 78 19.27 4.84 12.01
N LYS A 79 18.20 4.31 12.60
CA LYS A 79 17.40 5.02 13.59
C LYS A 79 17.87 4.61 14.98
N LYS A 80 18.21 5.60 15.80
CA LYS A 80 18.57 5.37 17.20
C LYS A 80 17.41 4.68 17.92
N ILE A 81 17.70 3.58 18.61
CA ILE A 81 16.70 2.85 19.41
C ILE A 81 16.17 3.79 20.49
N PRO A 82 14.83 3.93 20.64
CA PRO A 82 14.24 4.73 21.69
C PRO A 82 14.74 4.28 23.07
N LYS A 83 15.03 5.23 23.95
CA LYS A 83 15.46 4.93 25.34
C LYS A 83 14.32 4.45 26.23
N PHE A 84 13.09 4.75 25.84
CA PHE A 84 11.87 4.44 26.61
C PHE A 84 10.96 3.54 25.78
N PRO A 85 10.19 2.64 26.42
CA PRO A 85 9.20 1.84 25.73
C PRO A 85 8.11 2.73 25.12
N SER A 86 7.55 2.30 23.98
CA SER A 86 6.41 2.96 23.35
C SER A 86 5.14 2.76 24.19
N ALA A 87 4.26 3.75 24.17
CA ALA A 87 2.91 3.64 24.72
C ALA A 87 1.92 3.40 23.56
N GLU A 88 1.19 2.30 23.62
CA GLU A 88 0.14 1.98 22.66
C GLU A 88 -1.18 2.61 23.09
N ARG A 89 -1.94 3.11 22.13
CA ARG A 89 -3.26 3.70 22.34
C ARG A 89 -4.20 3.30 21.21
N ASP A 90 -5.35 2.77 21.58
CA ASP A 90 -6.44 2.51 20.66
C ASP A 90 -7.37 3.73 20.62
N LEU A 91 -7.75 4.11 19.40
CA LEU A 91 -8.69 5.19 19.16
C LEU A 91 -9.88 4.65 18.37
N ALA A 92 -11.07 4.81 18.92
CA ALA A 92 -12.32 4.54 18.20
C ALA A 92 -12.93 5.89 17.78
N VAL A 93 -13.08 6.09 16.48
CA VAL A 93 -13.63 7.31 15.91
C VAL A 93 -14.82 7.00 15.00
N LEU A 94 -15.84 7.84 15.08
CA LEU A 94 -16.97 7.81 14.14
C LEU A 94 -16.69 8.79 13.02
N VAL A 95 -16.69 8.28 11.79
CA VAL A 95 -16.39 9.07 10.59
C VAL A 95 -17.47 8.84 9.54
N PRO A 96 -17.72 9.82 8.65
CA PRO A 96 -18.57 9.61 7.49
C PRO A 96 -18.04 8.47 6.59
N GLU A 97 -18.94 7.67 6.02
CA GLU A 97 -18.57 6.52 5.17
C GLU A 97 -17.72 6.90 3.95
N GLN A 98 -17.86 8.14 3.48
CA GLN A 98 -17.12 8.64 2.33
C GLN A 98 -15.66 9.02 2.66
N LEU A 99 -15.31 9.09 3.94
CA LEU A 99 -13.96 9.44 4.36
C LEU A 99 -13.03 8.24 4.18
N SER A 100 -11.99 8.41 3.35
CA SER A 100 -11.02 7.33 3.12
C SER A 100 -10.12 7.12 4.35
N ASN A 101 -9.68 5.88 4.55
CA ASN A 101 -8.73 5.53 5.60
C ASN A 101 -7.43 6.35 5.48
N GLU A 102 -6.96 6.59 4.26
CA GLU A 102 -5.77 7.41 4.00
C GLU A 102 -5.90 8.83 4.59
N ASN A 103 -7.08 9.44 4.51
CA ASN A 103 -7.32 10.75 5.10
C ASN A 103 -7.24 10.72 6.63
N ILE A 104 -7.79 9.67 7.25
CA ILE A 104 -7.73 9.47 8.70
C ILE A 104 -6.28 9.30 9.14
N GLU A 105 -5.54 8.42 8.48
CA GLU A 105 -4.13 8.20 8.76
C GLU A 105 -3.30 9.50 8.64
N ASN A 106 -3.53 10.28 7.61
CA ASN A 106 -2.83 11.55 7.40
C ASN A 106 -3.08 12.53 8.54
N ILE A 107 -4.32 12.64 9.00
CA ILE A 107 -4.67 13.50 10.15
C ILE A 107 -3.95 13.02 11.42
N ILE A 108 -3.98 11.71 11.68
CA ILE A 108 -3.31 11.13 12.86
C ILE A 108 -1.80 11.35 12.78
N ARG A 109 -1.18 11.16 11.61
CA ARG A 109 0.26 11.39 11.41
C ARG A 109 0.64 12.85 11.62
N GLN A 110 -0.17 13.77 11.14
CA GLN A 110 0.04 15.21 11.36
C GLN A 110 -0.07 15.58 12.83
N ALA A 111 -1.09 15.07 13.53
CA ALA A 111 -1.29 15.34 14.96
C ALA A 111 -0.20 14.69 15.83
N GLY A 112 0.19 13.45 15.52
CA GLY A 112 1.20 12.70 16.27
C GLY A 112 2.63 13.20 16.05
N ASN A 113 2.89 13.84 14.90
CA ASN A 113 4.17 14.44 14.55
C ASN A 113 5.35 13.48 14.84
N LYS A 114 6.44 14.00 15.47
CA LYS A 114 7.64 13.22 15.84
C LYS A 114 7.42 12.17 16.94
N HIS A 115 6.29 12.22 17.62
CA HIS A 115 5.98 11.30 18.73
C HIS A 115 5.23 10.04 18.26
N LEU A 116 4.68 10.04 17.06
CA LEU A 116 4.03 8.87 16.49
C LEU A 116 5.09 7.97 15.84
N GLU A 117 5.30 6.78 16.42
CA GLU A 117 6.25 5.80 15.88
C GLU A 117 5.60 4.92 14.82
N LYS A 118 4.39 4.44 15.09
CA LYS A 118 3.68 3.52 14.20
C LYS A 118 2.17 3.70 14.31
N LEU A 119 1.48 3.46 13.20
CA LEU A 119 0.04 3.40 13.10
C LEU A 119 -0.32 2.06 12.45
N TYR A 120 -1.30 1.35 13.00
CA TYR A 120 -1.74 0.04 12.55
C TYR A 120 -3.12 0.10 11.89
#